data_08bd7abb250fe26c8aed0accf6a4f034
#
_entry.id   08bd7abb250fe26c8aed0accf6a4f034
#
_cell.length_a   1.000
_cell.length_b   1.000
_cell.length_c   1.000
_cell.angle_alpha   90.00
_cell.angle_beta   90.00
_cell.angle_gamma   90.00
#
_symmetry.space_group_name_H-M   'P 1'
#
loop_
_entity.id
_entity.type
_entity.pdbx_description
1 polymer ?
#
loop_
_entity_poly.entity_id
_entity_poly.type
_entity_poly.pdbx_seq_one_letter_code
_entity_poly.pdbx_strand_id
1 'polypeptide(L)'
;MDKKLIRKPPTTFLGTLKELGPGLIVAGAIVGSGELIATTATGAEAGFWLMWVIIVGCIIKVFVQVEVGRYVILTGKTALEGINALPGLRMKGIHWIAWFWLAMFITSTAQQGGIVGGVGQALSISVPITEEGIAFNEAADTQVRAKLAYALGEPTEANLEALSANLPDPGYDIYIWALIVTIVTALILFFGRYGAIETVVTLFVAAFTLVTLLNLVLLQMNPDWAVSWESLWQGLSFRLPPAQEGMTPIITALATFGIIGVGAGEIIFYPYWCLEKGYAKFTGKNDNTLGWLDRARGWLNVMKWD
;
A
#
# COMPACT_ATOMS: atom_id res chain seq x y z
N MET A 1 10.75 -11.70 29.94
CA MET A 1 11.01 -10.35 29.44
C MET A 1 12.13 -9.73 30.24
N ASP A 2 13.20 -9.35 29.59
CA ASP A 2 14.43 -8.88 30.26
C ASP A 2 14.17 -7.45 30.82
N LYS A 3 14.31 -7.25 32.13
CA LYS A 3 14.11 -5.93 32.78
C LYS A 3 15.02 -4.83 32.21
N LYS A 4 16.12 -5.21 31.56
CA LYS A 4 17.09 -4.31 30.92
C LYS A 4 16.53 -3.58 29.68
N LEU A 5 15.44 -4.06 29.08
CA LEU A 5 14.85 -3.50 27.87
C LEU A 5 13.73 -2.48 28.16
N ILE A 6 13.31 -2.34 29.42
CA ILE A 6 12.26 -1.39 29.80
C ILE A 6 12.78 0.05 29.61
N ARG A 7 12.07 0.83 28.79
CA ARG A 7 12.42 2.23 28.47
C ARG A 7 11.24 3.15 28.75
N LYS A 8 11.56 4.37 29.20
CA LYS A 8 10.55 5.44 29.27
C LYS A 8 10.18 5.89 27.87
N PRO A 9 8.90 6.16 27.59
CA PRO A 9 8.48 6.72 26.31
C PRO A 9 9.06 8.13 26.12
N PRO A 10 9.21 8.58 24.86
CA PRO A 10 9.62 9.94 24.58
C PRO A 10 8.57 10.94 25.06
N THR A 11 9.02 12.09 25.56
CA THR A 11 8.15 13.17 26.06
C THR A 11 8.02 14.35 25.10
N THR A 12 8.87 14.39 24.06
CA THR A 12 8.88 15.45 23.05
C THR A 12 8.39 14.91 21.70
N PHE A 13 7.79 15.78 20.89
CA PHE A 13 7.34 15.44 19.55
C PHE A 13 8.48 14.88 18.66
N LEU A 14 9.63 15.55 18.64
CA LEU A 14 10.80 15.07 17.92
C LEU A 14 11.33 13.72 18.43
N GLY A 15 11.21 13.49 19.75
CA GLY A 15 11.51 12.20 20.35
C GLY A 15 10.56 11.10 19.88
N THR A 16 9.27 11.41 19.76
CA THR A 16 8.26 10.51 19.23
C THR A 16 8.55 10.15 17.77
N LEU A 17 8.84 11.15 16.93
CA LEU A 17 9.17 10.92 15.52
C LEU A 17 10.37 9.99 15.32
N LYS A 18 11.35 10.01 16.20
CA LYS A 18 12.52 9.10 16.13
C LYS A 18 12.21 7.66 16.49
N GLU A 19 11.14 7.42 17.19
CA GLU A 19 10.71 6.07 17.56
C GLU A 19 9.71 5.47 16.57
N LEU A 20 9.22 6.23 15.58
CA LEU A 20 8.34 5.71 14.53
C LEU A 20 9.08 4.68 13.67
N GLY A 21 8.36 3.84 12.98
CA GLY A 21 8.95 2.84 12.07
C GLY A 21 7.98 1.77 11.60
N PRO A 22 7.27 1.07 12.49
CA PRO A 22 6.29 0.06 12.08
C PRO A 22 5.27 0.54 11.06
N GLY A 23 4.69 1.72 11.26
CA GLY A 23 3.75 2.33 10.35
C GLY A 23 4.38 2.69 9.00
N LEU A 24 5.61 3.22 9.00
CA LEU A 24 6.35 3.51 7.77
C LEU A 24 6.67 2.24 6.97
N ILE A 25 7.03 1.14 7.64
CA ILE A 25 7.27 -0.15 6.97
C ILE A 25 5.97 -0.65 6.33
N VAL A 26 4.86 -0.56 7.05
CA VAL A 26 3.56 -0.99 6.53
C VAL A 26 3.11 -0.07 5.40
N ALA A 27 3.29 1.25 5.50
CA ALA A 27 3.02 2.20 4.42
C ALA A 27 3.80 1.83 3.14
N GLY A 28 5.09 1.50 3.28
CA GLY A 28 5.89 1.04 2.14
C GLY A 28 5.46 -0.30 1.55
N ALA A 29 4.90 -1.20 2.37
CA ALA A 29 4.36 -2.47 1.90
C ALA A 29 2.99 -2.31 1.20
N ILE A 30 2.19 -1.32 1.61
CA ILE A 30 0.87 -1.05 1.06
C ILE A 30 0.97 -0.32 -0.29
N VAL A 31 1.85 0.70 -0.39
CA VAL A 31 2.04 1.48 -1.62
C VAL A 31 2.57 0.58 -2.76
N GLY A 32 1.66 0.06 -3.54
CA GLY A 32 1.94 -0.90 -4.61
C GLY A 32 0.70 -1.11 -5.48
N SER A 33 0.24 -2.35 -5.57
CA SER A 33 -0.90 -2.71 -6.42
C SER A 33 -2.22 -2.05 -6.00
N GLY A 34 -2.44 -1.83 -4.71
CA GLY A 34 -3.64 -1.19 -4.19
C GLY A 34 -3.73 0.28 -4.60
N GLU A 35 -2.73 1.05 -4.23
CA GLU A 35 -2.72 2.50 -4.39
C GLU A 35 -2.40 2.92 -5.83
N LEU A 36 -1.48 2.24 -6.50
CA LEU A 36 -1.04 2.64 -7.84
C LEU A 36 -1.93 2.07 -8.95
N ILE A 37 -2.32 0.80 -8.87
CA ILE A 37 -3.08 0.14 -9.91
C ILE A 37 -4.58 0.26 -9.65
N ALA A 38 -5.04 -0.19 -8.48
CA ALA A 38 -6.47 -0.24 -8.21
C ALA A 38 -7.10 1.15 -8.05
N THR A 39 -6.41 2.11 -7.44
CA THR A 39 -6.90 3.49 -7.34
C THR A 39 -6.99 4.15 -8.72
N THR A 40 -5.98 3.91 -9.57
CA THR A 40 -5.98 4.41 -10.95
C THR A 40 -7.11 3.78 -11.77
N ALA A 41 -7.32 2.47 -11.66
CA ALA A 41 -8.43 1.78 -12.31
C ALA A 41 -9.79 2.31 -11.81
N THR A 42 -9.94 2.47 -10.49
CA THR A 42 -11.15 3.07 -9.89
C THR A 42 -11.39 4.49 -10.42
N GLY A 43 -10.34 5.30 -10.53
CA GLY A 43 -10.42 6.64 -11.09
C GLY A 43 -10.82 6.65 -12.56
N ALA A 44 -10.30 5.71 -13.35
CA ALA A 44 -10.67 5.55 -14.75
C ALA A 44 -12.13 5.11 -14.94
N GLU A 45 -12.62 4.21 -14.09
CA GLU A 45 -13.99 3.72 -14.15
C GLU A 45 -15.03 4.70 -13.58
N ALA A 46 -14.72 5.31 -12.43
CA ALA A 46 -15.68 6.06 -11.62
C ALA A 46 -15.32 7.53 -11.43
N GLY A 47 -14.24 8.03 -12.03
CA GLY A 47 -13.76 9.39 -11.78
C GLY A 47 -13.52 9.64 -10.29
N PHE A 48 -13.93 10.81 -9.79
CA PHE A 48 -13.79 11.17 -8.38
C PHE A 48 -14.90 10.63 -7.47
N TRP A 49 -15.98 10.06 -8.01
CA TRP A 49 -17.17 9.65 -7.23
C TRP A 49 -16.88 8.79 -6.00
N LEU A 50 -15.85 7.94 -6.07
CA LEU A 50 -15.52 7.00 -4.99
C LEU A 50 -14.41 7.50 -4.05
N MET A 51 -14.00 8.76 -4.14
CA MET A 51 -12.97 9.33 -3.27
C MET A 51 -13.36 9.24 -1.78
N TRP A 52 -14.62 9.44 -1.43
CA TRP A 52 -15.12 9.28 -0.07
C TRP A 52 -14.98 7.85 0.45
N VAL A 53 -15.17 6.84 -0.42
CA VAL A 53 -14.98 5.41 -0.06
C VAL A 53 -13.55 5.14 0.33
N ILE A 54 -12.59 5.72 -0.42
CA ILE A 54 -11.15 5.62 -0.14
C ILE A 54 -10.85 6.23 1.23
N ILE A 55 -11.28 7.46 1.48
CA ILE A 55 -11.02 8.19 2.72
C ILE A 55 -11.64 7.45 3.93
N VAL A 56 -12.92 7.11 3.85
CA VAL A 56 -13.62 6.40 4.93
C VAL A 56 -13.02 5.01 5.16
N GLY A 57 -12.68 4.30 4.06
CA GLY A 57 -12.03 3.00 4.14
C GLY A 57 -10.68 3.06 4.88
N CYS A 58 -9.84 4.03 4.55
CA CYS A 58 -8.57 4.24 5.24
C CYS A 58 -8.77 4.56 6.73
N ILE A 59 -9.71 5.46 7.06
CA ILE A 59 -10.01 5.82 8.45
C ILE A 59 -10.45 4.59 9.26
N ILE A 60 -11.42 3.81 8.76
CA ILE A 60 -11.90 2.60 9.45
C ILE A 60 -10.75 1.61 9.69
N LYS A 61 -9.95 1.36 8.66
CA LYS A 61 -8.85 0.39 8.73
C LYS A 61 -7.76 0.82 9.72
N VAL A 62 -7.44 2.11 9.80
CA VAL A 62 -6.50 2.65 10.80
C VAL A 62 -7.01 2.41 12.23
N PHE A 63 -8.29 2.62 12.49
CA PHE A 63 -8.85 2.33 13.82
C PHE A 63 -8.68 0.86 14.21
N VAL A 64 -8.97 -0.05 13.30
CA VAL A 64 -8.79 -1.50 13.54
C VAL A 64 -7.32 -1.82 13.81
N GLN A 65 -6.41 -1.27 13.02
CA GLN A 65 -4.97 -1.46 13.14
C GLN A 65 -4.43 -0.96 14.50
N VAL A 66 -4.87 0.22 14.94
CA VAL A 66 -4.52 0.79 16.24
C VAL A 66 -5.00 -0.11 17.39
N GLU A 67 -6.22 -0.65 17.31
CA GLU A 67 -6.76 -1.52 18.36
C GLU A 67 -5.99 -2.85 18.46
N VAL A 68 -5.66 -3.47 17.35
CA VAL A 68 -4.83 -4.70 17.36
C VAL A 68 -3.41 -4.40 17.84
N GLY A 69 -2.82 -3.28 17.43
CA GLY A 69 -1.52 -2.80 17.92
C GLY A 69 -1.54 -2.54 19.42
N ARG A 70 -2.60 -1.94 19.95
CA ARG A 70 -2.80 -1.74 21.38
C ARG A 70 -2.77 -3.06 22.16
N TYR A 71 -3.50 -4.07 21.68
CA TYR A 71 -3.49 -5.39 22.29
C TYR A 71 -2.07 -5.96 22.38
N VAL A 72 -1.34 -5.93 21.28
CA VAL A 72 0.01 -6.51 21.16
C VAL A 72 1.02 -5.79 22.07
N ILE A 73 0.99 -4.44 22.13
CA ILE A 73 1.90 -3.66 22.96
C ILE A 73 1.64 -3.91 24.46
N LEU A 74 0.36 -4.01 24.86
CA LEU A 74 -0.02 -4.19 26.27
C LEU A 74 0.21 -5.61 26.76
N THR A 75 0.05 -6.62 25.90
CA THR A 75 0.14 -8.02 26.30
C THR A 75 1.50 -8.65 25.98
N GLY A 76 2.22 -8.12 25.00
CA GLY A 76 3.43 -8.73 24.43
C GLY A 76 3.15 -10.00 23.64
N LYS A 77 1.86 -10.31 23.36
CA LYS A 77 1.42 -11.44 22.54
C LYS A 77 1.23 -11.01 21.10
N THR A 78 1.29 -11.97 20.20
CA THR A 78 1.02 -11.72 18.78
C THR A 78 -0.46 -11.48 18.51
N ALA A 79 -0.78 -10.84 17.40
CA ALA A 79 -2.16 -10.63 16.97
C ALA A 79 -2.90 -11.97 16.78
N LEU A 80 -2.24 -12.96 16.20
CA LEU A 80 -2.82 -14.30 16.01
C LEU A 80 -3.08 -15.03 17.33
N GLU A 81 -2.22 -14.89 18.34
CA GLU A 81 -2.50 -15.38 19.69
C GLU A 81 -3.73 -14.69 20.30
N GLY A 82 -3.89 -13.38 20.06
CA GLY A 82 -5.07 -12.64 20.48
C GLY A 82 -6.34 -13.14 19.81
N ILE A 83 -6.32 -13.31 18.49
CA ILE A 83 -7.43 -13.90 17.74
C ILE A 83 -7.78 -15.29 18.24
N ASN A 84 -6.75 -16.11 18.49
CA ASN A 84 -6.98 -17.47 18.99
C ASN A 84 -7.52 -17.52 20.43
N ALA A 85 -7.39 -16.44 21.20
CA ALA A 85 -7.96 -16.34 22.55
C ALA A 85 -9.43 -15.92 22.58
N LEU A 86 -9.99 -15.47 21.45
CA LEU A 86 -11.39 -15.05 21.36
C LEU A 86 -12.35 -16.23 21.62
N PRO A 87 -13.53 -15.97 22.20
CA PRO A 87 -14.60 -16.95 22.25
C PRO A 87 -15.19 -17.17 20.85
N GLY A 88 -15.54 -18.42 20.51
CA GLY A 88 -16.17 -18.72 19.24
C GLY A 88 -15.83 -20.11 18.69
N LEU A 89 -16.20 -20.32 17.43
CA LEU A 89 -15.99 -21.58 16.73
C LEU A 89 -14.50 -21.88 16.55
N ARG A 90 -14.12 -23.14 16.82
CA ARG A 90 -12.74 -23.62 16.69
C ARG A 90 -12.69 -24.85 15.79
N MET A 91 -11.72 -24.86 14.90
CA MET A 91 -11.41 -25.98 14.05
C MET A 91 -9.99 -26.46 14.41
N LYS A 92 -9.86 -27.74 14.80
CA LYS A 92 -8.58 -28.32 15.28
C LYS A 92 -7.90 -27.50 16.40
N GLY A 93 -8.70 -26.93 17.32
CA GLY A 93 -8.18 -26.14 18.44
C GLY A 93 -7.83 -24.67 18.10
N ILE A 94 -7.92 -24.30 16.84
CA ILE A 94 -7.62 -22.94 16.34
C ILE A 94 -8.92 -22.20 16.02
N HIS A 95 -9.02 -20.93 16.40
CA HIS A 95 -10.18 -20.09 16.12
C HIS A 95 -10.42 -19.92 14.61
N TRP A 96 -11.67 -19.95 14.15
CA TRP A 96 -12.01 -19.92 12.73
C TRP A 96 -11.47 -18.68 12.00
N ILE A 97 -11.38 -17.51 12.66
CA ILE A 97 -10.81 -16.29 12.09
C ILE A 97 -9.33 -16.47 11.71
N ALA A 98 -8.56 -17.25 12.50
CA ALA A 98 -7.16 -17.51 12.16
C ALA A 98 -7.04 -18.36 10.87
N TRP A 99 -7.96 -19.31 10.65
CA TRP A 99 -8.04 -20.05 9.39
C TRP A 99 -8.44 -19.16 8.21
N PHE A 100 -9.40 -18.28 8.42
CA PHE A 100 -9.79 -17.29 7.41
C PHE A 100 -8.61 -16.37 7.06
N TRP A 101 -7.90 -15.89 8.07
CA TRP A 101 -6.69 -15.09 7.85
C TRP A 101 -5.62 -15.87 7.07
N LEU A 102 -5.41 -17.16 7.38
CA LEU A 102 -4.46 -18.01 6.65
C LEU A 102 -4.84 -18.12 5.16
N ALA A 103 -6.12 -18.30 4.86
CA ALA A 103 -6.61 -18.35 3.48
C ALA A 103 -6.33 -16.99 2.77
N MET A 104 -6.63 -15.87 3.43
CA MET A 104 -6.33 -14.53 2.91
C MET A 104 -4.83 -14.33 2.71
N PHE A 105 -4.00 -14.79 3.63
CA PHE A 105 -2.54 -14.69 3.51
C PHE A 105 -2.00 -15.47 2.30
N ILE A 106 -2.49 -16.68 2.06
CA ILE A 106 -2.13 -17.49 0.88
C ILE A 106 -2.53 -16.74 -0.41
N THR A 107 -3.73 -16.17 -0.46
CA THR A 107 -4.22 -15.40 -1.60
C THR A 107 -3.36 -14.16 -1.84
N SER A 108 -3.03 -13.41 -0.80
CA SER A 108 -2.15 -12.23 -0.88
C SER A 108 -0.73 -12.60 -1.32
N THR A 109 -0.22 -13.76 -0.89
CA THR A 109 1.08 -14.26 -1.36
C THR A 109 1.06 -14.58 -2.86
N ALA A 110 -0.02 -15.15 -3.38
CA ALA A 110 -0.18 -15.39 -4.81
C ALA A 110 -0.20 -14.07 -5.62
N GLN A 111 -0.71 -12.98 -5.05
CA GLN A 111 -0.72 -11.65 -5.68
C GLN A 111 0.70 -11.08 -5.88
N GLN A 112 1.70 -11.51 -5.10
CA GLN A 112 3.08 -11.00 -5.21
C GLN A 112 3.67 -11.17 -6.62
N GLY A 113 3.32 -12.25 -7.30
CA GLY A 113 3.74 -12.46 -8.70
C GLY A 113 3.28 -11.33 -9.62
N GLY A 114 2.06 -10.86 -9.47
CA GLY A 114 1.52 -9.73 -10.23
C GLY A 114 2.23 -8.41 -9.90
N ILE A 115 2.55 -8.18 -8.62
CA ILE A 115 3.29 -6.98 -8.19
C ILE A 115 4.70 -6.97 -8.79
N VAL A 116 5.42 -8.08 -8.69
CA VAL A 116 6.77 -8.21 -9.27
C VAL A 116 6.74 -8.04 -10.79
N GLY A 117 5.74 -8.63 -11.47
CA GLY A 117 5.53 -8.44 -12.90
C GLY A 117 5.27 -6.98 -13.27
N GLY A 118 4.43 -6.28 -12.49
CA GLY A 118 4.16 -4.85 -12.68
C GLY A 118 5.41 -3.97 -12.50
N VAL A 119 6.25 -4.27 -11.52
CA VAL A 119 7.54 -3.58 -11.35
C VAL A 119 8.47 -3.87 -12.53
N GLY A 120 8.54 -5.14 -12.99
CA GLY A 120 9.30 -5.53 -14.18
C GLY A 120 8.83 -4.76 -15.42
N GLN A 121 7.53 -4.63 -15.61
CA GLN A 121 6.94 -3.86 -16.71
C GLN A 121 7.29 -2.36 -16.62
N ALA A 122 7.16 -1.76 -15.45
CA ALA A 122 7.52 -0.34 -15.25
C ALA A 122 9.00 -0.07 -15.56
N LEU A 123 9.89 -0.97 -15.14
CA LEU A 123 11.32 -0.87 -15.41
C LEU A 123 11.66 -1.15 -16.88
N SER A 124 10.99 -2.09 -17.53
CA SER A 124 11.21 -2.36 -18.97
C SER A 124 10.81 -1.19 -19.86
N ILE A 125 9.79 -0.41 -19.44
CA ILE A 125 9.40 0.83 -20.12
C ILE A 125 10.42 1.94 -19.88
N SER A 126 10.89 2.10 -18.62
CA SER A 126 11.79 3.21 -18.24
C SER A 126 13.23 2.97 -18.66
N VAL A 127 13.70 1.73 -18.60
CA VAL A 127 15.09 1.32 -18.87
C VAL A 127 15.06 -0.03 -19.62
N PRO A 128 14.74 -0.03 -20.91
CA PRO A 128 14.76 -1.25 -21.71
C PRO A 128 16.18 -1.79 -21.82
N ILE A 129 16.33 -3.12 -21.84
CA ILE A 129 17.61 -3.83 -21.87
C ILE A 129 17.88 -4.42 -23.25
N THR A 130 16.85 -4.96 -23.90
CA THR A 130 16.96 -5.64 -25.19
C THR A 130 16.55 -4.74 -26.35
N GLU A 131 17.05 -5.04 -27.55
CA GLU A 131 16.66 -4.29 -28.77
C GLU A 131 15.17 -4.46 -29.06
N GLU A 132 14.60 -5.64 -28.78
CA GLU A 132 13.16 -5.90 -28.91
C GLU A 132 12.35 -5.02 -27.95
N GLY A 133 12.82 -4.89 -26.70
CA GLY A 133 12.17 -4.04 -25.70
C GLY A 133 12.21 -2.54 -26.09
N ILE A 134 13.33 -2.07 -26.68
CA ILE A 134 13.45 -0.70 -27.19
C ILE A 134 12.44 -0.47 -28.33
N ALA A 135 12.42 -1.38 -29.34
CA ALA A 135 11.52 -1.27 -30.48
C ALA A 135 10.04 -1.33 -30.04
N PHE A 136 9.71 -2.19 -29.07
CA PHE A 136 8.37 -2.25 -28.49
C PHE A 136 7.97 -0.93 -27.84
N ASN A 137 8.85 -0.35 -27.02
CA ASN A 137 8.56 0.91 -26.30
C ASN A 137 8.35 2.08 -27.27
N GLU A 138 9.15 2.19 -28.35
CA GLU A 138 9.01 3.22 -29.37
C GLU A 138 7.66 3.10 -30.11
N ALA A 139 7.30 1.87 -30.49
CA ALA A 139 6.02 1.60 -31.14
C ALA A 139 4.83 1.88 -30.21
N ALA A 140 4.94 1.45 -28.94
CA ALA A 140 3.91 1.66 -27.92
C ALA A 140 3.73 3.16 -27.60
N ASP A 141 4.81 3.94 -27.47
CA ASP A 141 4.73 5.40 -27.25
C ASP A 141 4.03 6.09 -28.43
N THR A 142 4.39 5.71 -29.67
CA THR A 142 3.74 6.23 -30.88
C THR A 142 2.24 5.93 -30.86
N GLN A 143 1.86 4.70 -30.50
CA GLN A 143 0.44 4.31 -30.43
C GLN A 143 -0.31 5.04 -29.29
N VAL A 144 0.33 5.25 -28.13
CA VAL A 144 -0.27 6.01 -27.02
C VAL A 144 -0.50 7.47 -27.41
N ARG A 145 0.48 8.11 -28.08
CA ARG A 145 0.33 9.48 -28.59
C ARG A 145 -0.81 9.57 -29.61
N ALA A 146 -0.93 8.58 -30.48
CA ALA A 146 -2.02 8.52 -31.46
C ALA A 146 -3.40 8.36 -30.76
N LYS A 147 -3.49 7.52 -29.73
CA LYS A 147 -4.72 7.39 -28.91
C LYS A 147 -5.09 8.70 -28.23
N LEU A 148 -4.10 9.40 -27.68
CA LEU A 148 -4.32 10.70 -27.05
C LEU A 148 -4.82 11.74 -28.04
N ALA A 149 -4.19 11.86 -29.21
CA ALA A 149 -4.62 12.78 -30.27
C ALA A 149 -6.06 12.48 -30.73
N TYR A 150 -6.40 11.19 -30.85
CA TYR A 150 -7.77 10.78 -31.16
C TYR A 150 -8.77 11.17 -30.07
N ALA A 151 -8.43 10.98 -28.81
CA ALA A 151 -9.28 11.33 -27.68
C ALA A 151 -9.49 12.86 -27.53
N LEU A 152 -8.49 13.66 -27.93
CA LEU A 152 -8.56 15.12 -27.94
C LEU A 152 -9.29 15.67 -29.18
N GLY A 153 -9.71 14.83 -30.13
CA GLY A 153 -10.41 15.24 -31.34
C GLY A 153 -9.49 15.79 -32.42
N GLU A 154 -8.20 15.54 -32.36
CA GLU A 154 -7.18 15.98 -33.31
C GLU A 154 -6.48 14.81 -34.04
N PRO A 155 -7.22 13.81 -34.59
CA PRO A 155 -6.58 12.68 -35.27
C PRO A 155 -6.00 13.09 -36.62
N THR A 156 -4.74 12.74 -36.87
CA THR A 156 -4.11 12.81 -38.19
C THR A 156 -4.16 11.46 -38.88
N GLU A 157 -3.94 11.41 -40.22
CA GLU A 157 -3.84 10.12 -40.94
C GLU A 157 -2.74 9.22 -40.34
N ALA A 158 -1.57 9.81 -39.99
CA ALA A 158 -0.47 9.08 -39.35
C ALA A 158 -0.88 8.48 -37.98
N ASN A 159 -1.74 9.19 -37.21
CA ASN A 159 -2.28 8.69 -35.95
C ASN A 159 -3.22 7.49 -36.18
N LEU A 160 -4.06 7.52 -37.21
CA LEU A 160 -4.95 6.40 -37.55
C LEU A 160 -4.17 5.17 -38.00
N GLU A 161 -3.10 5.37 -38.77
CA GLU A 161 -2.18 4.31 -39.15
C GLU A 161 -1.48 3.68 -37.94
N ALA A 162 -0.95 4.52 -37.03
CA ALA A 162 -0.32 4.06 -35.80
C ALA A 162 -1.28 3.29 -34.87
N LEU A 163 -2.57 3.68 -34.80
CA LEU A 163 -3.60 2.99 -34.04
C LEU A 163 -3.89 1.57 -34.58
N SER A 164 -3.77 1.39 -35.90
CA SER A 164 -4.00 0.11 -36.57
C SER A 164 -2.76 -0.80 -36.61
N ALA A 165 -1.57 -0.26 -36.32
CA ALA A 165 -0.33 -1.02 -36.34
C ALA A 165 -0.27 -2.05 -35.22
N ASN A 166 0.23 -3.23 -35.54
CA ASN A 166 0.53 -4.24 -34.53
C ASN A 166 1.82 -3.85 -33.80
N LEU A 167 1.80 -3.94 -32.47
CA LEU A 167 3.01 -3.77 -31.68
C LEU A 167 3.97 -4.94 -31.93
N PRO A 168 5.29 -4.70 -31.99
CA PRO A 168 6.29 -5.75 -32.03
C PRO A 168 6.28 -6.61 -30.77
N ASP A 169 7.05 -7.68 -30.75
CA ASP A 169 7.22 -8.51 -29.55
C ASP A 169 7.91 -7.70 -28.45
N PRO A 170 7.38 -7.67 -27.22
CA PRO A 170 8.00 -6.96 -26.11
C PRO A 170 9.32 -7.56 -25.61
N GLY A 171 9.71 -8.74 -26.12
CA GLY A 171 10.92 -9.45 -25.71
C GLY A 171 10.85 -9.94 -24.25
N TYR A 172 12.02 -10.11 -23.65
CA TYR A 172 12.14 -10.66 -22.30
C TYR A 172 12.40 -9.59 -21.21
N ASP A 173 12.40 -8.32 -21.52
CA ASP A 173 12.77 -7.24 -20.60
C ASP A 173 11.97 -7.26 -19.28
N ILE A 174 10.68 -7.52 -19.37
CA ILE A 174 9.80 -7.62 -18.18
C ILE A 174 10.30 -8.71 -17.22
N TYR A 175 10.65 -9.88 -17.78
CA TYR A 175 11.10 -11.04 -16.98
C TYR A 175 12.50 -10.83 -16.42
N ILE A 176 13.39 -10.19 -17.19
CA ILE A 176 14.76 -9.87 -16.75
C ILE A 176 14.68 -8.91 -15.55
N TRP A 177 13.92 -7.83 -15.68
CA TRP A 177 13.72 -6.87 -14.58
C TRP A 177 13.02 -7.49 -13.38
N ALA A 178 11.99 -8.31 -13.59
CA ALA A 178 11.30 -9.02 -12.51
C ALA A 178 12.27 -9.94 -11.74
N LEU A 179 13.15 -10.64 -12.45
CA LEU A 179 14.17 -11.49 -11.84
C LEU A 179 15.20 -10.66 -11.04
N ILE A 180 15.73 -9.59 -11.63
CA ILE A 180 16.68 -8.69 -10.96
C ILE A 180 16.09 -8.14 -9.67
N VAL A 181 14.88 -7.58 -9.73
CA VAL A 181 14.17 -7.02 -8.56
C VAL A 181 13.93 -8.08 -7.50
N THR A 182 13.52 -9.28 -7.92
CA THR A 182 13.31 -10.40 -6.98
C THR A 182 14.58 -10.77 -6.26
N ILE A 183 15.71 -10.92 -6.98
CA ILE A 183 17.00 -11.26 -6.38
C ILE A 183 17.46 -10.16 -5.43
N VAL A 184 17.40 -8.90 -5.84
CA VAL A 184 17.82 -7.76 -5.01
C VAL A 184 16.98 -7.68 -3.74
N THR A 185 15.66 -7.81 -3.87
CA THR A 185 14.74 -7.80 -2.73
C THR A 185 15.00 -8.97 -1.78
N ALA A 186 15.19 -10.18 -2.32
CA ALA A 186 15.51 -11.36 -1.52
C ALA A 186 16.84 -11.19 -0.74
N LEU A 187 17.86 -10.62 -1.37
CA LEU A 187 19.14 -10.34 -0.70
C LEU A 187 18.96 -9.29 0.41
N ILE A 188 18.21 -8.22 0.16
CA ILE A 188 17.92 -7.19 1.18
C ILE A 188 17.18 -7.82 2.37
N LEU A 189 16.18 -8.66 2.12
CA LEU A 189 15.41 -9.31 3.18
C LEU A 189 16.24 -10.37 3.93
N PHE A 190 17.10 -11.11 3.25
CA PHE A 190 17.89 -12.17 3.85
C PHE A 190 19.03 -11.62 4.74
N PHE A 191 19.74 -10.58 4.27
CA PHE A 191 20.84 -9.98 5.01
C PHE A 191 20.45 -8.75 5.82
N GLY A 192 19.29 -8.17 5.55
CA GLY A 192 18.81 -6.94 6.17
C GLY A 192 18.41 -7.16 7.64
N ARG A 193 18.92 -6.28 8.51
CA ARG A 193 18.39 -6.16 9.88
C ARG A 193 17.19 -5.22 9.87
N TYR A 194 16.33 -5.31 10.89
CA TYR A 194 15.16 -4.44 11.05
C TYR A 194 15.44 -2.97 10.70
N GLY A 195 16.48 -2.37 11.29
CA GLY A 195 16.84 -0.97 11.04
C GLY A 195 17.24 -0.65 9.60
N ALA A 196 17.86 -1.60 8.87
CA ALA A 196 18.19 -1.41 7.46
C ALA A 196 16.92 -1.41 6.60
N ILE A 197 16.01 -2.37 6.84
CA ILE A 197 14.72 -2.44 6.17
C ILE A 197 13.90 -1.17 6.45
N GLU A 198 13.80 -0.77 7.71
CA GLU A 198 13.12 0.47 8.13
C GLU A 198 13.66 1.69 7.38
N THR A 199 14.99 1.84 7.27
CA THR A 199 15.62 2.97 6.59
C THR A 199 15.31 2.98 5.09
N VAL A 200 15.47 1.84 4.42
CA VAL A 200 15.22 1.72 2.97
C VAL A 200 13.75 2.01 2.66
N VAL A 201 12.83 1.41 3.41
CA VAL A 201 11.40 1.62 3.20
C VAL A 201 11.00 3.06 3.50
N THR A 202 11.53 3.67 4.56
CA THR A 202 11.26 5.09 4.88
C THR A 202 11.71 6.01 3.75
N LEU A 203 12.90 5.74 3.16
CA LEU A 203 13.38 6.50 2.01
C LEU A 203 12.45 6.37 0.80
N PHE A 204 12.00 5.16 0.48
CA PHE A 204 11.08 4.94 -0.63
C PHE A 204 9.72 5.59 -0.41
N VAL A 205 9.17 5.50 0.79
CA VAL A 205 7.90 6.17 1.15
C VAL A 205 8.03 7.68 1.02
N ALA A 206 9.13 8.26 1.50
CA ALA A 206 9.39 9.69 1.38
C ALA A 206 9.54 10.12 -0.09
N ALA A 207 10.32 9.37 -0.89
CA ALA A 207 10.50 9.64 -2.31
C ALA A 207 9.19 9.51 -3.08
N PHE A 208 8.42 8.44 -2.86
CA PHE A 208 7.10 8.25 -3.47
C PHE A 208 6.14 9.40 -3.12
N THR A 209 6.07 9.77 -1.85
CA THR A 209 5.21 10.87 -1.40
C THR A 209 5.59 12.18 -2.09
N LEU A 210 6.89 12.48 -2.16
CA LEU A 210 7.39 13.69 -2.84
C LEU A 210 7.03 13.69 -4.33
N VAL A 211 7.27 12.57 -5.03
CA VAL A 211 6.94 12.43 -6.46
C VAL A 211 5.44 12.56 -6.68
N THR A 212 4.60 11.96 -5.83
CA THR A 212 3.14 12.06 -5.94
C THR A 212 2.66 13.50 -5.76
N LEU A 213 3.18 14.21 -4.75
CA LEU A 213 2.85 15.62 -4.53
C LEU A 213 3.31 16.51 -5.70
N LEU A 214 4.53 16.26 -6.22
CA LEU A 214 5.04 16.98 -7.38
C LEU A 214 4.16 16.75 -8.62
N ASN A 215 3.79 15.50 -8.90
CA ASN A 215 2.89 15.17 -10.01
C ASN A 215 1.53 15.85 -9.85
N LEU A 216 0.97 15.87 -8.63
CA LEU A 216 -0.30 16.56 -8.39
C LEU A 216 -0.19 18.06 -8.71
N VAL A 217 0.89 18.73 -8.31
CA VAL A 217 1.14 20.15 -8.61
C VAL A 217 1.31 20.37 -10.11
N LEU A 218 2.09 19.51 -10.78
CA LEU A 218 2.31 19.62 -12.23
C LEU A 218 1.02 19.40 -13.02
N LEU A 219 0.16 18.48 -12.60
CA LEU A 219 -1.16 18.28 -13.21
C LEU A 219 -2.05 19.53 -13.14
N GLN A 220 -1.97 20.30 -12.03
CA GLN A 220 -2.74 21.55 -11.92
C GLN A 220 -2.24 22.64 -12.86
N MET A 221 -1.02 22.55 -13.38
CA MET A 221 -0.47 23.52 -14.35
C MET A 221 -0.95 23.26 -15.78
N ASN A 222 -1.56 22.11 -16.04
CA ASN A 222 -2.13 21.78 -17.35
C ASN A 222 -3.66 21.85 -17.27
N PRO A 223 -4.32 22.78 -18.01
CA PRO A 223 -5.76 22.96 -17.98
C PRO A 223 -6.57 21.70 -18.31
N ASP A 224 -6.05 20.83 -19.18
CA ASP A 224 -6.75 19.61 -19.63
C ASP A 224 -6.80 18.52 -18.54
N TRP A 225 -5.87 18.58 -17.57
CA TRP A 225 -5.72 17.59 -16.50
C TRP A 225 -5.94 18.17 -15.11
N ALA A 226 -6.20 19.47 -15.01
CA ALA A 226 -6.41 20.13 -13.73
C ALA A 226 -7.66 19.59 -13.03
N VAL A 227 -7.52 19.24 -11.78
CA VAL A 227 -8.62 18.77 -10.94
C VAL A 227 -9.50 19.94 -10.56
N SER A 228 -10.79 19.90 -10.95
CA SER A 228 -11.74 20.96 -10.63
C SER A 228 -12.27 20.82 -9.19
N TRP A 229 -12.65 21.94 -8.58
CA TRP A 229 -13.32 21.93 -7.29
C TRP A 229 -14.66 21.17 -7.32
N GLU A 230 -15.35 21.19 -8.44
CA GLU A 230 -16.59 20.46 -8.65
C GLU A 230 -16.35 18.94 -8.56
N SER A 231 -15.30 18.43 -9.21
CA SER A 231 -14.91 17.02 -9.14
C SER A 231 -14.55 16.59 -7.72
N LEU A 232 -13.86 17.45 -6.94
CA LEU A 232 -13.56 17.17 -5.54
C LEU A 232 -14.81 17.12 -4.68
N TRP A 233 -15.75 18.07 -4.84
CA TRP A 233 -17.04 18.05 -4.13
C TRP A 233 -17.88 16.84 -4.51
N GLN A 234 -17.89 16.46 -5.77
CA GLN A 234 -18.54 15.24 -6.25
C GLN A 234 -17.97 14.02 -5.52
N GLY A 235 -16.65 13.93 -5.43
CA GLY A 235 -15.94 12.82 -4.74
C GLY A 235 -16.21 12.75 -3.24
N LEU A 236 -16.60 13.86 -2.60
CA LEU A 236 -16.95 13.93 -1.17
C LEU A 236 -18.44 13.86 -0.90
N SER A 237 -19.28 13.71 -1.92
CA SER A 237 -20.73 13.78 -1.80
C SER A 237 -21.40 12.52 -1.18
N PHE A 238 -20.65 11.48 -0.85
CA PHE A 238 -21.16 10.20 -0.33
C PHE A 238 -22.19 9.53 -1.26
N ARG A 239 -22.01 9.72 -2.57
CA ARG A 239 -22.86 9.10 -3.59
C ARG A 239 -22.07 8.07 -4.38
N LEU A 240 -22.78 7.13 -4.98
CA LEU A 240 -22.20 6.22 -5.95
C LEU A 240 -22.26 6.85 -7.35
N PRO A 241 -21.30 6.50 -8.24
CA PRO A 241 -21.34 6.94 -9.63
C PRO A 241 -22.62 6.43 -10.32
N PRO A 242 -23.09 7.09 -11.38
CA PRO A 242 -24.15 6.55 -12.21
C PRO A 242 -23.71 5.22 -12.84
N ALA A 243 -24.66 4.30 -12.99
CA ALA A 243 -24.38 3.03 -13.65
C ALA A 243 -24.00 3.28 -15.11
N GLN A 244 -22.94 2.64 -15.56
CA GLN A 244 -22.45 2.68 -16.94
C GLN A 244 -22.39 1.25 -17.49
N GLU A 245 -22.36 1.13 -18.82
CA GLU A 245 -22.22 -0.17 -19.46
C GLU A 245 -20.90 -0.82 -19.06
N GLY A 246 -20.95 -2.03 -18.50
CA GLY A 246 -19.77 -2.75 -17.99
C GLY A 246 -19.35 -2.42 -16.56
N MET A 247 -19.93 -1.41 -15.89
CA MET A 247 -19.60 -1.05 -14.49
C MET A 247 -20.82 -1.16 -13.57
N THR A 248 -20.66 -1.88 -12.46
CA THR A 248 -21.62 -1.93 -11.36
C THR A 248 -21.13 -1.08 -10.20
N PRO A 249 -21.68 0.11 -9.93
CA PRO A 249 -21.14 1.08 -8.98
C PRO A 249 -20.85 0.52 -7.59
N ILE A 250 -21.73 -0.35 -7.09
CA ILE A 250 -21.56 -0.93 -5.76
C ILE A 250 -20.43 -1.98 -5.71
N ILE A 251 -20.21 -2.71 -6.81
CA ILE A 251 -19.14 -3.69 -6.90
C ILE A 251 -17.79 -2.96 -6.98
N THR A 252 -17.68 -1.93 -7.80
CA THR A 252 -16.49 -1.08 -7.90
C THR A 252 -16.18 -0.42 -6.54
N ALA A 253 -17.20 0.10 -5.83
CA ALA A 253 -17.02 0.68 -4.50
C ALA A 253 -16.52 -0.35 -3.46
N LEU A 254 -17.09 -1.57 -3.46
CA LEU A 254 -16.65 -2.65 -2.55
C LEU A 254 -15.24 -3.14 -2.88
N ALA A 255 -14.91 -3.28 -4.16
CA ALA A 255 -13.56 -3.65 -4.61
C ALA A 255 -12.54 -2.58 -4.19
N THR A 256 -12.87 -1.30 -4.42
CA THR A 256 -12.06 -0.15 -3.99
C THR A 256 -11.84 -0.16 -2.48
N PHE A 257 -12.92 -0.31 -1.69
CA PHE A 257 -12.83 -0.40 -0.23
C PHE A 257 -11.95 -1.58 0.22
N GLY A 258 -12.05 -2.73 -0.46
CA GLY A 258 -11.31 -3.94 -0.12
C GLY A 258 -9.79 -3.78 -0.29
N ILE A 259 -9.38 -3.20 -1.42
CA ILE A 259 -7.98 -3.21 -1.87
C ILE A 259 -7.18 -1.99 -1.39
N ILE A 260 -7.80 -0.83 -1.19
CA ILE A 260 -7.12 0.42 -0.83
C ILE A 260 -6.80 0.47 0.67
N GLY A 261 -5.60 0.97 1.00
CA GLY A 261 -5.11 1.10 2.36
C GLY A 261 -4.75 -0.25 2.99
N VAL A 262 -4.89 -0.36 4.30
CA VAL A 262 -4.50 -1.55 5.07
C VAL A 262 -5.40 -2.74 4.73
N GLY A 263 -4.86 -3.78 4.13
CA GLY A 263 -5.56 -5.04 3.87
C GLY A 263 -5.59 -5.97 5.09
N ALA A 264 -6.20 -7.14 4.93
CA ALA A 264 -6.30 -8.13 6.01
C ALA A 264 -4.94 -8.66 6.48
N GLY A 265 -3.96 -8.73 5.57
CA GLY A 265 -2.58 -9.09 5.89
C GLY A 265 -1.91 -8.03 6.75
N GLU A 266 -1.94 -6.80 6.32
CA GLU A 266 -1.26 -5.65 6.93
C GLU A 266 -1.83 -5.30 8.31
N ILE A 267 -3.14 -5.53 8.55
CA ILE A 267 -3.75 -5.40 9.89
C ILE A 267 -3.04 -6.31 10.91
N ILE A 268 -2.58 -7.49 10.48
CA ILE A 268 -1.85 -8.42 11.33
C ILE A 268 -0.35 -8.11 11.32
N PHE A 269 0.24 -7.68 10.20
CA PHE A 269 1.67 -7.40 10.09
C PHE A 269 2.11 -6.19 10.89
N TYR A 270 1.33 -5.12 10.93
CA TYR A 270 1.65 -3.92 11.71
C TYR A 270 1.94 -4.23 13.19
N PRO A 271 1.09 -4.96 13.92
CA PRO A 271 1.38 -5.36 15.29
C PRO A 271 2.66 -6.19 15.45
N TYR A 272 3.01 -7.03 14.46
CA TYR A 272 4.29 -7.76 14.48
C TYR A 272 5.48 -6.79 14.36
N TRP A 273 5.39 -5.78 13.50
CA TRP A 273 6.43 -4.75 13.41
C TRP A 273 6.54 -3.94 14.70
N CYS A 274 5.44 -3.67 15.40
CA CYS A 274 5.45 -3.06 16.73
C CYS A 274 6.18 -3.94 17.78
N LEU A 275 6.02 -5.27 17.71
CA LEU A 275 6.78 -6.20 18.56
C LEU A 275 8.25 -6.22 18.21
N GLU A 276 8.60 -6.22 16.93
CA GLU A 276 9.98 -6.24 16.44
C GLU A 276 10.72 -4.93 16.77
N LYS A 277 10.09 -3.79 16.57
CA LYS A 277 10.62 -2.48 17.02
C LYS A 277 10.88 -2.46 18.52
N GLY A 278 10.07 -3.20 19.28
CA GLY A 278 10.27 -3.40 20.71
C GLY A 278 9.28 -2.64 21.60
N TYR A 279 8.22 -2.04 21.10
CA TYR A 279 7.27 -1.27 21.92
C TYR A 279 6.72 -2.06 23.13
N ALA A 280 6.39 -3.34 22.94
CA ALA A 280 5.97 -4.21 24.04
C ALA A 280 7.11 -4.51 25.03
N LYS A 281 8.34 -4.68 24.54
CA LYS A 281 9.54 -4.89 25.38
C LYS A 281 9.86 -3.64 26.21
N PHE A 282 9.70 -2.47 25.62
CA PHE A 282 9.92 -1.17 26.28
C PHE A 282 8.86 -0.87 27.34
N THR A 283 7.61 -1.25 27.08
CA THR A 283 6.50 -1.14 28.03
C THR A 283 6.72 -2.07 29.23
N GLY A 284 7.19 -3.27 28.97
CA GLY A 284 7.38 -4.32 29.97
C GLY A 284 6.08 -5.07 30.31
N LYS A 285 6.21 -6.15 31.08
CA LYS A 285 5.06 -6.95 31.54
C LYS A 285 4.21 -6.13 32.49
N ASN A 286 2.89 -6.27 32.37
CA ASN A 286 1.96 -5.62 33.30
C ASN A 286 2.18 -6.14 34.73
N ASP A 287 2.56 -5.25 35.60
CA ASP A 287 2.81 -5.47 37.03
C ASP A 287 1.80 -4.72 37.92
N ASN A 288 0.75 -4.16 37.32
CA ASN A 288 -0.30 -3.36 37.97
C ASN A 288 0.23 -2.11 38.69
N THR A 289 1.42 -1.61 38.35
CA THR A 289 1.98 -0.40 38.92
C THR A 289 1.62 0.85 38.09
N LEU A 290 1.60 2.04 38.73
CA LEU A 290 1.46 3.32 38.02
C LEU A 290 2.59 3.52 37.02
N GLY A 291 3.81 3.08 37.36
CA GLY A 291 4.96 3.19 36.46
C GLY A 291 4.80 2.37 35.17
N TRP A 292 4.16 1.19 35.24
CA TRP A 292 3.81 0.44 34.04
C TRP A 292 2.73 1.16 33.24
N LEU A 293 1.70 1.68 33.90
CA LEU A 293 0.61 2.39 33.25
C LEU A 293 1.12 3.61 32.46
N ASP A 294 2.04 4.38 33.03
CA ASP A 294 2.63 5.55 32.38
C ASP A 294 3.46 5.14 31.14
N ARG A 295 4.25 4.08 31.24
CA ARG A 295 4.99 3.54 30.10
C ARG A 295 4.03 3.04 29.01
N ALA A 296 3.00 2.30 29.38
CA ALA A 296 2.00 1.78 28.47
C ALA A 296 1.29 2.90 27.70
N ARG A 297 0.81 3.93 28.40
CA ARG A 297 0.18 5.11 27.79
C ARG A 297 1.12 5.83 26.84
N GLY A 298 2.37 6.02 27.26
CA GLY A 298 3.34 6.72 26.43
C GLY A 298 3.70 5.96 25.15
N TRP A 299 3.95 4.66 25.22
CA TRP A 299 4.24 3.84 24.02
C TRP A 299 3.02 3.65 23.13
N LEU A 300 1.81 3.59 23.69
CA LEU A 300 0.57 3.65 22.89
C LEU A 300 0.42 5.00 22.18
N ASN A 301 0.86 6.08 22.81
CA ASN A 301 0.84 7.38 22.15
C ASN A 301 1.85 7.45 20.99
N VAL A 302 3.05 6.87 21.15
CA VAL A 302 4.00 6.71 20.03
C VAL A 302 3.36 5.94 18.88
N MET A 303 2.75 4.78 19.16
CA MET A 303 2.06 3.96 18.16
C MET A 303 0.94 4.72 17.42
N LYS A 304 0.23 5.64 18.08
CA LYS A 304 -0.82 6.44 17.44
C LYS A 304 -0.28 7.48 16.46
N TRP A 305 0.95 7.89 16.62
CA TRP A 305 1.64 8.79 15.68
C TRP A 305 2.35 8.06 14.56
N ASP A 306 2.63 6.78 14.78
CA ASP A 306 3.27 5.89 13.83
C ASP A 306 2.30 5.44 12.72
#